data_0a9bbdeb31f6bdd5ed21605da41a266c
#
_entry.id   0a9bbdeb31f6bdd5ed21605da41a266c
#
_cell.length_a   1.000
_cell.length_b   1.000
_cell.length_c   1.000
_cell.angle_alpha   90.00
_cell.angle_beta   90.00
_cell.angle_gamma   90.00
#
_symmetry.space_group_name_H-M   'P 1'
#
loop_
_entity.id
_entity.type
_entity.pdbx_description
1 polymer ?
#
loop_
_entity_poly.entity_id
_entity_poly.type
_entity_poly.pdbx_seq_one_letter_code
_entity_poly.pdbx_strand_id
1 'polypeptide(L)'
;MNVTGIVFTNDASLGELTTKRTMASLPFGGRYRQVDWALSNLACAGVRHIGIISRHNYQSLMNHIGDGEEWGLELEEGGLEFLTPYAQSEVHRYRGKLESLASAMDFLAYGSDDELVIMTDSAILSNIDLTKVIAAHVKSGRNITVVTKAGICNGKKMIDLAMKLDGKGNVTDMLVDFAAPADYVASMDIFVVDKKWLMQQTREMIARDKFHMDRDLVLGGWQRGKVSVNVYPFDGAALYNESVEEYFKNSMALIDRDIRHDMFGGNHPIYTKVRDRVPTYYGEECQIAKCLAADGCMLEGNVKESILFRQVTIAPGADVENCVIMNDSVVGEGAELKYVILDKDVTVTPGAKLIGTKKSPVIVKRGETV
;
A
#
# COMPACT_ATOMS: atom_id res chain seq x y z
N MET A 1 4.69 16.81 -20.29
CA MET A 1 3.91 17.34 -19.16
C MET A 1 4.56 16.80 -17.91
N ASN A 2 5.07 17.65 -17.05
CA ASN A 2 5.70 17.21 -15.82
C ASN A 2 4.65 16.86 -14.77
N VAL A 3 4.94 15.86 -13.97
CA VAL A 3 4.05 15.34 -12.93
C VAL A 3 4.84 15.11 -11.66
N THR A 4 4.35 15.65 -10.55
CA THR A 4 4.89 15.41 -9.21
C THR A 4 4.08 14.31 -8.51
N GLY A 5 4.77 13.37 -7.86
CA GLY A 5 4.15 12.29 -7.10
C GLY A 5 4.14 12.58 -5.59
N ILE A 6 3.04 12.25 -4.92
CA ILE A 6 2.96 12.22 -3.45
C ILE A 6 2.48 10.85 -3.02
N VAL A 7 3.24 10.21 -2.14
CA VAL A 7 2.88 8.93 -1.52
C VAL A 7 2.58 9.15 -0.04
N PHE A 8 1.36 8.86 0.38
CA PHE A 8 0.99 8.81 1.80
C PHE A 8 1.30 7.41 2.34
N THR A 9 1.96 7.35 3.50
CA THR A 9 2.38 6.06 4.08
C THR A 9 1.31 5.39 4.91
N ASN A 10 0.12 5.96 4.97
CA ASN A 10 -1.02 5.54 5.78
C ASN A 10 -0.67 5.30 7.26
N ASP A 11 -1.51 5.77 8.17
CA ASP A 11 -1.31 5.62 9.60
C ASP A 11 -2.19 4.55 10.25
N ALA A 12 -2.86 3.73 9.43
CA ALA A 12 -3.67 2.63 9.94
C ALA A 12 -2.79 1.65 10.74
N SER A 13 -3.34 1.18 11.85
CA SER A 13 -2.66 0.23 12.71
C SER A 13 -3.13 -1.18 12.41
N LEU A 14 -2.20 -2.04 12.02
CA LEU A 14 -2.39 -3.49 11.96
C LEU A 14 -1.87 -4.17 13.25
N GLY A 15 -2.12 -3.56 14.40
CA GLY A 15 -1.70 -4.09 15.68
C GLY A 15 -0.19 -4.34 15.72
N GLU A 16 0.19 -5.55 16.09
CA GLU A 16 1.59 -5.97 16.29
C GLU A 16 2.46 -5.79 15.03
N LEU A 17 1.87 -5.92 13.84
CA LEU A 17 2.60 -5.83 12.57
C LEU A 17 3.10 -4.42 12.26
N THR A 18 2.50 -3.38 12.84
CA THR A 18 2.85 -1.97 12.58
C THR A 18 3.40 -1.22 13.77
N THR A 19 3.64 -1.88 14.91
CA THR A 19 4.21 -1.23 16.11
C THR A 19 5.57 -0.56 15.88
N LYS A 20 6.41 -1.14 15.02
CA LYS A 20 7.79 -0.66 14.75
C LYS A 20 8.02 -0.25 13.30
N ARG A 21 6.96 -0.13 12.50
CA ARG A 21 7.04 0.25 11.09
C ARG A 21 5.75 0.92 10.62
N THR A 22 5.85 1.72 9.54
CA THR A 22 4.67 2.25 8.84
C THR A 22 3.95 1.13 8.09
N MET A 23 2.66 1.34 7.75
CA MET A 23 1.91 0.48 6.84
C MET A 23 2.65 0.32 5.49
N ALA A 24 3.16 1.40 4.92
CA ALA A 24 3.94 1.42 3.69
C ALA A 24 5.12 0.44 3.68
N SER A 25 5.75 0.23 4.83
CA SER A 25 6.90 -0.67 4.95
C SER A 25 6.55 -2.10 5.35
N LEU A 26 5.26 -2.45 5.45
CA LEU A 26 4.81 -3.80 5.77
C LEU A 26 5.18 -4.76 4.62
N PRO A 27 5.83 -5.91 4.91
CA PRO A 27 6.15 -6.91 3.90
C PRO A 27 4.91 -7.48 3.23
N PHE A 28 4.94 -7.67 1.91
CA PHE A 28 3.85 -8.24 1.14
C PHE A 28 4.38 -9.08 -0.04
N GLY A 29 3.70 -10.16 -0.40
CA GLY A 29 3.99 -10.94 -1.60
C GLY A 29 5.37 -11.65 -1.63
N GLY A 30 5.92 -12.01 -0.47
CA GLY A 30 7.16 -12.80 -0.34
C GLY A 30 8.45 -11.98 -0.37
N ARG A 31 8.53 -10.88 -1.13
CA ARG A 31 9.77 -10.09 -1.27
C ARG A 31 9.57 -8.58 -1.29
N TYR A 32 8.34 -8.12 -1.45
CA TYR A 32 7.98 -6.71 -1.60
C TYR A 32 7.59 -6.06 -0.26
N ARG A 33 7.35 -4.75 -0.31
CA ARG A 33 6.64 -3.99 0.70
C ARG A 33 5.48 -3.24 0.06
N GLN A 34 4.50 -2.83 0.84
CA GLN A 34 3.29 -2.21 0.27
C GLN A 34 3.59 -0.95 -0.57
N VAL A 35 4.57 -0.14 -0.16
CA VAL A 35 4.99 1.06 -0.91
C VAL A 35 5.49 0.77 -2.33
N ASP A 36 5.99 -0.43 -2.58
CA ASP A 36 6.61 -0.78 -3.86
C ASP A 36 5.63 -0.64 -5.03
N TRP A 37 4.33 -0.91 -4.81
CA TRP A 37 3.29 -0.68 -5.84
C TRP A 37 3.09 0.80 -6.14
N ALA A 38 2.97 1.65 -5.13
CA ALA A 38 2.80 3.08 -5.32
C ALA A 38 3.99 3.69 -6.07
N LEU A 39 5.21 3.37 -5.66
CA LEU A 39 6.44 3.85 -6.31
C LEU A 39 6.58 3.31 -7.74
N SER A 40 6.29 2.02 -7.97
CA SER A 40 6.38 1.43 -9.31
C SER A 40 5.35 2.02 -10.27
N ASN A 41 4.10 2.22 -9.82
CA ASN A 41 3.06 2.88 -10.60
C ASN A 41 3.49 4.30 -11.02
N LEU A 42 4.05 5.08 -10.09
CA LEU A 42 4.54 6.44 -10.36
C LEU A 42 5.75 6.43 -11.29
N ALA A 43 6.77 5.62 -11.01
CA ALA A 43 7.98 5.53 -11.81
C ALA A 43 7.70 5.08 -13.25
N CYS A 44 6.83 4.06 -13.43
CA CYS A 44 6.42 3.59 -14.75
C CYS A 44 5.57 4.60 -15.53
N ALA A 45 4.87 5.49 -14.84
CA ALA A 45 4.18 6.62 -15.47
C ALA A 45 5.13 7.79 -15.85
N GLY A 46 6.43 7.65 -15.60
CA GLY A 46 7.43 8.68 -15.89
C GLY A 46 7.52 9.79 -14.85
N VAL A 47 6.91 9.61 -13.68
CA VAL A 47 7.04 10.57 -12.57
C VAL A 47 8.44 10.45 -11.99
N ARG A 48 9.17 11.57 -11.91
CA ARG A 48 10.58 11.62 -11.49
C ARG A 48 10.82 12.47 -10.23
N HIS A 49 9.81 13.15 -9.74
CA HIS A 49 9.86 13.93 -8.51
C HIS A 49 8.76 13.39 -7.58
N ILE A 50 9.16 12.65 -6.54
CA ILE A 50 8.25 11.91 -5.67
C ILE A 50 8.53 12.25 -4.20
N GLY A 51 7.52 12.77 -3.51
CA GLY A 51 7.55 13.00 -2.06
C GLY A 51 6.84 11.89 -1.30
N ILE A 52 7.49 11.34 -0.29
CA ILE A 52 6.88 10.35 0.62
C ILE A 52 6.56 11.03 1.93
N ILE A 53 5.28 11.22 2.20
CA ILE A 53 4.81 11.78 3.47
C ILE A 53 4.69 10.68 4.51
N SER A 54 5.55 10.72 5.53
CA SER A 54 5.55 9.76 6.63
C SER A 54 5.67 10.44 7.97
N ARG A 55 4.88 10.01 8.96
CA ARG A 55 4.79 10.66 10.26
C ARG A 55 5.68 10.03 11.34
N HIS A 56 5.67 8.71 11.45
CA HIS A 56 6.38 7.97 12.49
C HIS A 56 6.82 6.61 12.00
N ASN A 57 7.71 5.95 12.74
CA ASN A 57 8.23 4.60 12.44
C ASN A 57 8.78 4.42 11.01
N TYR A 58 9.24 5.50 10.37
CA TYR A 58 9.66 5.50 8.97
C TYR A 58 11.07 4.94 8.73
N GLN A 59 11.87 4.67 9.76
CA GLN A 59 13.23 4.16 9.59
C GLN A 59 13.29 2.89 8.74
N SER A 60 12.33 1.97 8.96
CA SER A 60 12.23 0.74 8.17
C SER A 60 11.91 1.03 6.71
N LEU A 61 11.10 2.06 6.44
CA LEU A 61 10.74 2.51 5.11
C LEU A 61 11.95 3.13 4.40
N MET A 62 12.63 4.08 5.05
CA MET A 62 13.86 4.69 4.51
C MET A 62 14.93 3.65 4.17
N ASN A 63 15.16 2.69 5.07
CA ASN A 63 16.13 1.61 4.81
C ASN A 63 15.75 0.70 3.63
N HIS A 64 14.46 0.60 3.31
CA HIS A 64 13.99 -0.17 2.17
C HIS A 64 14.15 0.59 0.86
N ILE A 65 13.71 1.84 0.83
CA ILE A 65 13.66 2.64 -0.37
C ILE A 65 15.06 3.15 -0.75
N GLY A 66 15.89 3.48 0.26
CA GLY A 66 17.21 4.09 0.02
C GLY A 66 17.07 5.44 -0.67
N ASP A 67 17.83 5.62 -1.74
CA ASP A 67 17.80 6.79 -2.64
C ASP A 67 16.83 6.63 -3.82
N GLY A 68 16.14 5.50 -3.91
CA GLY A 68 15.18 5.22 -4.98
C GLY A 68 15.78 4.58 -6.23
N GLU A 69 17.03 4.09 -6.20
CA GLU A 69 17.72 3.47 -7.33
C GLU A 69 16.86 2.41 -8.03
N GLU A 70 16.21 1.54 -7.29
CA GLU A 70 15.40 0.43 -7.83
C GLU A 70 14.22 0.91 -8.72
N TRP A 71 13.82 2.17 -8.54
CA TRP A 71 12.75 2.82 -9.32
C TRP A 71 13.29 3.86 -10.32
N GLY A 72 14.63 4.01 -10.43
CA GLY A 72 15.27 5.01 -11.27
C GLY A 72 14.99 6.44 -10.79
N LEU A 73 14.97 6.65 -9.47
CA LEU A 73 14.66 7.92 -8.81
C LEU A 73 15.89 8.54 -8.11
N GLU A 74 17.07 7.99 -8.29
CA GLU A 74 18.37 8.51 -7.84
C GLU A 74 18.85 9.66 -8.73
N LEU A 75 18.19 10.80 -8.69
CA LEU A 75 18.43 11.94 -9.57
C LEU A 75 19.06 13.10 -8.79
N GLU A 76 19.96 13.85 -9.46
CA GLU A 76 20.54 15.07 -8.88
C GLU A 76 19.50 16.18 -8.74
N GLU A 77 18.51 16.24 -9.64
CA GLU A 77 17.40 17.17 -9.59
C GLU A 77 16.06 16.38 -9.64
N GLY A 78 15.18 16.65 -8.70
CA GLY A 78 13.97 15.87 -8.47
C GLY A 78 14.26 14.66 -7.60
N GLY A 79 13.91 13.45 -8.07
CA GLY A 79 14.15 12.21 -7.34
C GLY A 79 13.14 11.96 -6.23
N LEU A 80 13.58 11.21 -5.20
CA LEU A 80 12.74 10.78 -4.12
C LEU A 80 13.09 11.50 -2.82
N GLU A 81 12.08 12.14 -2.20
CA GLU A 81 12.26 12.86 -0.96
C GLU A 81 11.35 12.32 0.16
N PHE A 82 11.90 12.21 1.38
CA PHE A 82 11.11 11.91 2.56
C PHE A 82 10.64 13.20 3.22
N LEU A 83 9.31 13.40 3.21
CA LEU A 83 8.64 14.55 3.77
C LEU A 83 8.14 14.18 5.18
N THR A 84 9.03 14.32 6.16
CA THR A 84 8.70 14.06 7.56
C THR A 84 8.27 15.35 8.24
N PRO A 85 7.39 15.29 9.27
CA PRO A 85 7.11 16.47 10.07
C PRO A 85 8.43 17.00 10.65
N TYR A 86 8.72 18.28 10.48
CA TYR A 86 9.85 18.89 11.18
C TYR A 86 9.68 18.62 12.67
N ALA A 87 10.78 18.28 13.34
CA ALA A 87 10.84 18.07 14.78
C ALA A 87 10.61 19.41 15.52
N GLN A 88 9.39 19.88 15.51
CA GLN A 88 8.94 20.88 16.47
C GLN A 88 8.64 20.16 17.78
N SER A 89 8.90 20.83 18.90
CA SER A 89 8.92 20.32 20.27
C SER A 89 7.64 19.64 20.78
N GLU A 90 6.59 19.58 19.98
CA GLU A 90 5.39 18.80 20.20
C GLU A 90 5.11 17.97 18.94
N VAL A 91 5.04 16.64 19.11
CA VAL A 91 4.69 15.70 18.03
C VAL A 91 3.20 15.87 17.69
N HIS A 92 2.89 16.88 16.90
CA HIS A 92 1.55 17.03 16.36
C HIS A 92 1.31 15.93 15.33
N ARG A 93 0.33 15.06 15.60
CA ARG A 93 -0.20 14.19 14.59
C ARG A 93 -0.95 15.05 13.57
N TYR A 94 -0.63 14.91 12.29
CA TYR A 94 -1.43 15.54 11.25
C TYR A 94 -2.90 15.10 11.41
N ARG A 95 -3.80 16.05 11.37
CA ARG A 95 -5.25 15.81 11.49
C ARG A 95 -5.85 15.22 10.22
N GLY A 96 -5.15 15.36 9.09
CA GLY A 96 -5.58 14.80 7.80
C GLY A 96 -4.56 15.03 6.68
N LYS A 97 -4.86 14.49 5.49
CA LYS A 97 -3.99 14.56 4.31
C LYS A 97 -3.68 16.01 3.87
N LEU A 98 -4.62 16.97 4.04
CA LEU A 98 -4.37 18.39 3.70
C LEU A 98 -3.35 19.04 4.63
N GLU A 99 -3.33 18.70 5.90
CA GLU A 99 -2.33 19.23 6.82
C GLU A 99 -0.92 18.68 6.50
N SER A 100 -0.85 17.40 6.12
CA SER A 100 0.41 16.82 5.65
C SER A 100 0.91 17.47 4.35
N LEU A 101 0.01 17.78 3.42
CA LEU A 101 0.36 18.53 2.21
C LEU A 101 0.79 19.96 2.51
N ALA A 102 0.18 20.61 3.52
CA ALA A 102 0.60 21.95 3.93
C ALA A 102 2.06 21.98 4.46
N SER A 103 2.50 20.89 5.11
CA SER A 103 3.91 20.75 5.52
C SER A 103 4.87 20.43 4.38
N ALA A 104 4.35 20.00 3.24
CA ALA A 104 5.11 19.64 2.03
C ALA A 104 5.08 20.74 0.95
N MET A 105 4.68 21.98 1.32
CA MET A 105 4.53 23.07 0.33
C MET A 105 5.82 23.44 -0.39
N ASP A 106 6.97 23.38 0.28
CA ASP A 106 8.26 23.69 -0.34
C ASP A 106 8.64 22.63 -1.38
N PHE A 107 8.37 21.36 -1.09
CA PHE A 107 8.50 20.28 -2.05
C PHE A 107 7.57 20.48 -3.26
N LEU A 108 6.31 20.81 -3.03
CA LEU A 108 5.35 21.08 -4.09
C LEU A 108 5.68 22.35 -4.90
N ALA A 109 6.37 23.32 -4.31
CA ALA A 109 6.78 24.54 -5.01
C ALA A 109 7.93 24.32 -6.00
N TYR A 110 8.63 23.18 -5.94
CA TYR A 110 9.68 22.84 -6.89
C TYR A 110 9.09 22.59 -8.29
N GLY A 111 9.81 23.02 -9.34
CA GLY A 111 9.40 22.87 -10.73
C GLY A 111 8.40 23.94 -11.22
N SER A 112 7.62 23.62 -12.25
CA SER A 112 6.66 24.55 -12.88
C SER A 112 5.29 24.54 -12.20
N ASP A 113 4.61 25.68 -12.22
CA ASP A 113 3.22 25.80 -11.75
C ASP A 113 2.19 25.02 -12.61
N ASP A 114 2.54 24.76 -13.90
CA ASP A 114 1.65 24.07 -14.85
C ASP A 114 1.79 22.54 -14.82
N GLU A 115 2.25 21.99 -13.69
CA GLU A 115 2.37 20.56 -13.47
C GLU A 115 1.13 19.95 -12.85
N LEU A 116 0.98 18.62 -13.01
CA LEU A 116 0.02 17.84 -12.27
C LEU A 116 0.64 17.24 -11.01
N VAL A 117 -0.18 16.98 -10.02
CA VAL A 117 0.17 16.18 -8.85
C VAL A 117 -0.65 14.90 -8.83
N ILE A 118 0.04 13.77 -8.71
CA ILE A 118 -0.59 12.48 -8.40
C ILE A 118 -0.34 12.18 -6.93
N MET A 119 -1.41 11.99 -6.20
CA MET A 119 -1.38 11.55 -4.81
C MET A 119 -1.85 10.11 -4.74
N THR A 120 -1.14 9.27 -4.01
CA THR A 120 -1.49 7.86 -3.81
C THR A 120 -1.24 7.44 -2.37
N ASP A 121 -1.99 6.46 -1.88
CA ASP A 121 -1.82 5.85 -0.57
C ASP A 121 -1.22 4.45 -0.70
N SER A 122 -0.38 4.05 0.25
CA SER A 122 0.31 2.76 0.23
C SER A 122 -0.49 1.60 0.81
N ALA A 123 -1.68 1.84 1.37
CA ALA A 123 -2.52 0.77 1.94
C ALA A 123 -3.32 0.00 0.87
N ILE A 124 -3.52 0.60 -0.31
CA ILE A 124 -4.27 0.00 -1.41
C ILE A 124 -3.30 -0.39 -2.52
N LEU A 125 -3.09 -1.69 -2.68
CA LEU A 125 -2.17 -2.23 -3.66
C LEU A 125 -2.88 -2.50 -4.98
N SER A 126 -2.35 -1.98 -6.08
CA SER A 126 -2.83 -2.23 -7.43
C SER A 126 -1.73 -1.98 -8.46
N ASN A 127 -1.72 -2.71 -9.55
CA ASN A 127 -0.85 -2.47 -10.68
C ASN A 127 -1.64 -1.63 -11.71
N ILE A 128 -1.60 -0.31 -11.58
CA ILE A 128 -2.40 0.62 -12.38
C ILE A 128 -1.52 1.46 -13.32
N ASP A 129 -1.93 1.56 -14.57
CA ASP A 129 -1.33 2.46 -15.55
C ASP A 129 -1.77 3.92 -15.31
N LEU A 130 -0.96 4.65 -14.54
CA LEU A 130 -1.23 6.05 -14.21
C LEU A 130 -1.15 6.98 -15.43
N THR A 131 -0.53 6.57 -16.54
CA THR A 131 -0.51 7.39 -17.76
C THR A 131 -1.93 7.56 -18.33
N LYS A 132 -2.74 6.50 -18.24
CA LYS A 132 -4.16 6.55 -18.66
C LYS A 132 -5.00 7.42 -17.71
N VAL A 133 -4.70 7.39 -16.41
CA VAL A 133 -5.40 8.24 -15.42
C VAL A 133 -5.08 9.71 -15.66
N ILE A 134 -3.80 10.04 -15.91
CA ILE A 134 -3.37 11.41 -16.27
C ILE A 134 -4.09 11.87 -17.54
N ALA A 135 -4.08 11.06 -18.59
CA ALA A 135 -4.76 11.40 -19.85
C ALA A 135 -6.27 11.63 -19.66
N ALA A 136 -6.92 10.82 -18.83
CA ALA A 136 -8.33 10.98 -18.48
C ALA A 136 -8.58 12.27 -17.70
N HIS A 137 -7.69 12.63 -16.76
CA HIS A 137 -7.77 13.89 -16.03
C HIS A 137 -7.70 15.09 -16.95
N VAL A 138 -6.67 15.17 -17.78
CA VAL A 138 -6.48 16.26 -18.75
C VAL A 138 -7.70 16.38 -19.68
N LYS A 139 -8.18 15.25 -20.21
CA LYS A 139 -9.35 15.22 -21.09
C LYS A 139 -10.63 15.70 -20.41
N SER A 140 -10.77 15.43 -19.11
CA SER A 140 -11.98 15.76 -18.35
C SER A 140 -12.12 17.26 -18.10
N GLY A 141 -11.02 18.01 -17.99
CA GLY A 141 -10.99 19.42 -17.58
C GLY A 141 -11.57 19.67 -16.19
N ARG A 142 -11.69 18.63 -15.35
CA ARG A 142 -12.21 18.72 -13.97
C ARG A 142 -11.10 19.08 -13.00
N ASN A 143 -11.45 19.60 -11.83
CA ASN A 143 -10.48 20.00 -10.81
C ASN A 143 -9.70 18.79 -10.24
N ILE A 144 -10.38 17.66 -10.07
CA ILE A 144 -9.81 16.46 -9.50
C ILE A 144 -10.30 15.20 -10.20
N THR A 145 -9.42 14.28 -10.48
CA THR A 145 -9.76 12.90 -10.88
C THR A 145 -9.51 11.96 -9.72
N VAL A 146 -10.51 11.14 -9.40
CA VAL A 146 -10.44 10.10 -8.36
C VAL A 146 -10.50 8.74 -9.03
N VAL A 147 -9.51 7.90 -8.77
CA VAL A 147 -9.53 6.50 -9.20
C VAL A 147 -10.45 5.71 -8.28
N THR A 148 -11.34 4.91 -8.85
CA THR A 148 -12.35 4.17 -8.09
C THR A 148 -12.41 2.70 -8.47
N LYS A 149 -12.87 1.88 -7.51
CA LYS A 149 -13.10 0.45 -7.69
C LYS A 149 -14.55 0.11 -7.34
N ALA A 150 -15.22 -0.56 -8.27
CA ALA A 150 -16.54 -1.14 -8.03
C ALA A 150 -16.44 -2.45 -7.24
N GLY A 151 -17.53 -2.84 -6.56
CA GLY A 151 -17.63 -4.11 -5.83
C GLY A 151 -16.95 -4.15 -4.45
N ILE A 152 -16.37 -3.03 -4.00
CA ILE A 152 -15.78 -2.90 -2.66
C ILE A 152 -16.85 -2.48 -1.63
N CYS A 153 -17.71 -1.55 -1.97
CA CYS A 153 -18.82 -1.12 -1.12
C CYS A 153 -19.85 -2.25 -0.95
N ASN A 154 -20.27 -2.51 0.28
CA ASN A 154 -21.17 -3.63 0.61
C ASN A 154 -22.13 -3.34 1.77
N GLY A 155 -22.23 -2.08 2.23
CA GLY A 155 -23.04 -1.65 3.36
C GLY A 155 -22.52 -2.10 4.74
N LYS A 156 -21.31 -2.66 4.81
CA LYS A 156 -20.72 -3.16 6.08
C LYS A 156 -19.32 -2.59 6.33
N LYS A 157 -18.51 -2.49 5.27
CA LYS A 157 -17.15 -1.96 5.36
C LYS A 157 -17.19 -0.43 5.33
N MET A 158 -16.51 0.20 6.27
CA MET A 158 -16.26 1.65 6.24
C MET A 158 -15.34 1.96 5.05
N ILE A 159 -15.66 3.02 4.32
CA ILE A 159 -14.92 3.46 3.14
C ILE A 159 -14.61 4.95 3.33
N ASP A 160 -13.34 5.32 3.14
CA ASP A 160 -12.87 6.69 3.33
C ASP A 160 -13.59 7.66 2.40
N LEU A 161 -13.75 7.29 1.12
CA LEU A 161 -14.53 8.05 0.15
C LEU A 161 -15.24 7.10 -0.81
N ALA A 162 -16.57 7.16 -0.86
CA ALA A 162 -17.39 6.42 -1.80
C ALA A 162 -18.26 7.36 -2.63
N MET A 163 -18.48 7.01 -3.89
CA MET A 163 -19.23 7.82 -4.85
C MET A 163 -20.33 7.02 -5.52
N LYS A 164 -21.50 7.63 -5.68
CA LYS A 164 -22.56 7.13 -6.54
C LYS A 164 -22.52 7.83 -7.89
N LEU A 165 -22.65 7.05 -8.95
CA LEU A 165 -22.56 7.54 -10.32
C LEU A 165 -23.89 7.40 -11.04
N ASP A 166 -24.17 8.34 -11.96
CA ASP A 166 -25.26 8.19 -12.93
C ASP A 166 -24.84 7.28 -14.11
N GLY A 167 -25.77 7.00 -15.01
CA GLY A 167 -25.49 6.19 -16.20
C GLY A 167 -24.51 6.82 -17.20
N LYS A 168 -24.07 8.07 -16.98
CA LYS A 168 -23.06 8.79 -17.78
C LYS A 168 -21.71 8.87 -17.05
N GLY A 169 -21.59 8.30 -15.84
CA GLY A 169 -20.38 8.35 -15.01
C GLY A 169 -20.20 9.66 -14.22
N ASN A 170 -21.22 10.53 -14.12
CA ASN A 170 -21.12 11.70 -13.27
C ASN A 170 -21.48 11.35 -11.83
N VAL A 171 -20.82 12.02 -10.89
CA VAL A 171 -21.09 11.85 -9.47
C VAL A 171 -22.43 12.48 -9.10
N THR A 172 -23.30 11.69 -8.49
CA THR A 172 -24.63 12.12 -8.01
C THR A 172 -24.71 12.17 -6.49
N ASP A 173 -23.85 11.44 -5.79
CA ASP A 173 -23.76 11.45 -4.34
C ASP A 173 -22.36 11.01 -3.88
N MET A 174 -21.95 11.42 -2.68
CA MET A 174 -20.69 11.04 -2.04
C MET A 174 -20.89 10.76 -0.56
N LEU A 175 -20.21 9.76 -0.06
CA LEU A 175 -20.15 9.39 1.36
C LEU A 175 -18.68 9.32 1.80
N VAL A 176 -18.38 9.82 2.99
CA VAL A 176 -17.04 9.81 3.60
C VAL A 176 -17.12 9.14 4.96
N ASP A 177 -16.15 8.27 5.27
CA ASP A 177 -16.09 7.49 6.51
C ASP A 177 -17.42 6.77 6.81
N PHE A 178 -17.96 6.10 5.81
CA PHE A 178 -19.29 5.47 5.91
C PHE A 178 -19.33 4.08 5.25
N ALA A 179 -20.19 3.21 5.77
CA ALA A 179 -20.45 1.90 5.19
C ALA A 179 -21.35 2.04 3.94
N ALA A 180 -20.74 2.46 2.85
CA ALA A 180 -21.46 2.78 1.61
C ALA A 180 -22.18 1.55 1.02
N PRO A 181 -23.42 1.73 0.47
CA PRO A 181 -24.17 0.68 -0.22
C PRO A 181 -23.43 0.14 -1.45
N ALA A 182 -23.84 -1.05 -1.93
CA ALA A 182 -23.17 -1.74 -3.03
C ALA A 182 -23.27 -1.04 -4.41
N ASP A 183 -24.16 -0.07 -4.56
CA ASP A 183 -24.30 0.76 -5.75
C ASP A 183 -23.36 1.98 -5.78
N TYR A 184 -22.48 2.11 -4.78
CA TYR A 184 -21.39 3.07 -4.75
C TYR A 184 -20.08 2.44 -5.21
N VAL A 185 -19.18 3.25 -5.75
CA VAL A 185 -17.79 2.87 -6.04
C VAL A 185 -16.87 3.46 -4.98
N ALA A 186 -15.90 2.66 -4.51
CA ALA A 186 -14.93 3.10 -3.51
C ALA A 186 -13.76 3.84 -4.16
N SER A 187 -13.27 4.91 -3.55
CA SER A 187 -11.98 5.50 -3.88
C SER A 187 -10.85 4.49 -3.67
N MET A 188 -9.83 4.58 -4.50
CA MET A 188 -8.56 3.86 -4.33
C MET A 188 -7.47 4.76 -3.75
N ASP A 189 -7.85 5.91 -3.19
CA ASP A 189 -6.91 6.90 -2.66
C ASP A 189 -5.84 7.34 -3.67
N ILE A 190 -6.18 7.29 -4.95
CA ILE A 190 -5.37 7.82 -6.04
C ILE A 190 -6.11 9.02 -6.63
N PHE A 191 -5.45 10.19 -6.55
CA PHE A 191 -5.98 11.46 -6.99
C PHE A 191 -5.04 12.12 -7.99
N VAL A 192 -5.59 12.72 -9.05
CA VAL A 192 -4.83 13.55 -9.99
C VAL A 192 -5.45 14.94 -9.99
N VAL A 193 -4.62 15.96 -9.81
CA VAL A 193 -5.01 17.35 -9.69
C VAL A 193 -3.98 18.27 -10.34
N ASP A 194 -4.40 19.50 -10.69
CA ASP A 194 -3.49 20.59 -11.02
C ASP A 194 -2.70 21.04 -9.78
N LYS A 195 -1.38 21.20 -9.92
CA LYS A 195 -0.48 21.54 -8.81
C LYS A 195 -0.80 22.88 -8.16
N LYS A 196 -0.97 23.92 -8.98
CA LYS A 196 -1.26 25.27 -8.52
C LYS A 196 -2.60 25.32 -7.79
N TRP A 197 -3.61 24.66 -8.35
CA TRP A 197 -4.93 24.55 -7.73
C TRP A 197 -4.84 23.81 -6.39
N LEU A 198 -4.13 22.68 -6.31
CA LEU A 198 -3.95 21.93 -5.06
C LEU A 198 -3.30 22.77 -3.98
N MET A 199 -2.20 23.46 -4.30
CA MET A 199 -1.49 24.32 -3.35
C MET A 199 -2.38 25.43 -2.83
N GLN A 200 -3.16 26.08 -3.71
CA GLN A 200 -4.12 27.12 -3.32
C GLN A 200 -5.20 26.55 -2.42
N GLN A 201 -5.84 25.43 -2.81
CA GLN A 201 -6.91 24.82 -2.02
C GLN A 201 -6.40 24.37 -0.64
N THR A 202 -5.22 23.78 -0.57
CA THR A 202 -4.62 23.36 0.70
C THR A 202 -4.45 24.56 1.64
N ARG A 203 -3.86 25.66 1.17
CA ARG A 203 -3.71 26.89 1.98
C ARG A 203 -5.07 27.44 2.45
N GLU A 204 -6.06 27.48 1.56
CA GLU A 204 -7.40 27.95 1.89
C GLU A 204 -8.12 27.07 2.90
N MET A 205 -7.98 25.75 2.80
CA MET A 205 -8.60 24.80 3.73
C MET A 205 -7.97 24.89 5.11
N ILE A 206 -6.64 24.89 5.19
CA ILE A 206 -5.91 25.07 6.47
C ILE A 206 -6.29 26.39 7.18
N ALA A 207 -6.36 27.48 6.43
CA ALA A 207 -6.78 28.79 6.98
C ALA A 207 -8.23 28.78 7.55
N ARG A 208 -9.03 27.77 7.22
CA ARG A 208 -10.40 27.57 7.71
C ARG A 208 -10.55 26.41 8.67
N ASP A 209 -9.45 25.92 9.23
CA ASP A 209 -9.39 24.79 10.17
C ASP A 209 -9.98 23.48 9.55
N LYS A 210 -9.68 23.22 8.27
CA LYS A 210 -10.11 22.07 7.48
C LYS A 210 -8.89 21.25 7.04
N PHE A 211 -8.85 19.97 7.41
CA PHE A 211 -7.65 19.14 7.32
C PHE A 211 -7.84 17.87 6.50
N HIS A 212 -9.08 17.47 6.26
CA HIS A 212 -9.39 16.21 5.59
C HIS A 212 -9.63 16.42 4.10
N MET A 213 -8.83 15.75 3.27
CA MET A 213 -8.94 15.86 1.82
C MET A 213 -10.31 15.38 1.32
N ASP A 214 -10.74 14.19 1.75
CA ASP A 214 -11.96 13.55 1.29
C ASP A 214 -13.21 14.32 1.74
N ARG A 215 -13.28 14.67 3.02
CA ARG A 215 -14.43 15.35 3.64
C ARG A 215 -14.48 16.82 3.30
N ASP A 216 -13.38 17.55 3.49
CA ASP A 216 -13.40 19.01 3.45
C ASP A 216 -13.19 19.55 2.03
N LEU A 217 -12.24 18.97 1.27
CA LEU A 217 -11.94 19.42 -0.07
C LEU A 217 -12.85 18.75 -1.10
N VAL A 218 -12.87 17.40 -1.17
CA VAL A 218 -13.59 16.68 -2.22
C VAL A 218 -15.09 16.77 -1.99
N LEU A 219 -15.65 16.15 -0.95
CA LEU A 219 -17.08 16.16 -0.66
C LEU A 219 -17.60 17.57 -0.43
N GLY A 220 -17.00 18.31 0.51
CA GLY A 220 -17.47 19.66 0.85
C GLY A 220 -17.30 20.65 -0.30
N GLY A 221 -16.27 20.51 -1.12
CA GLY A 221 -16.08 21.32 -2.33
C GLY A 221 -17.11 21.00 -3.40
N TRP A 222 -17.37 19.71 -3.65
CA TRP A 222 -18.37 19.24 -4.58
C TRP A 222 -19.79 19.68 -4.20
N GLN A 223 -20.18 19.51 -2.94
CA GLN A 223 -21.50 19.97 -2.44
C GLN A 223 -21.75 21.47 -2.62
N ARG A 224 -20.69 22.28 -2.54
CA ARG A 224 -20.77 23.72 -2.77
C ARG A 224 -20.66 24.11 -4.24
N GLY A 225 -20.53 23.16 -5.15
CA GLY A 225 -20.33 23.42 -6.59
C GLY A 225 -18.98 24.08 -6.93
N LYS A 226 -17.99 24.03 -6.01
CA LYS A 226 -16.66 24.63 -6.18
C LYS A 226 -15.60 23.65 -6.68
N VAL A 227 -15.83 22.36 -6.52
CA VAL A 227 -14.94 21.29 -6.95
C VAL A 227 -15.68 20.38 -7.91
N SER A 228 -15.17 20.27 -9.12
CA SER A 228 -15.66 19.33 -10.12
C SER A 228 -14.83 18.06 -10.09
N VAL A 229 -15.49 16.91 -9.97
CA VAL A 229 -14.85 15.60 -9.81
C VAL A 229 -15.03 14.77 -11.07
N ASN A 230 -13.93 14.25 -11.60
CA ASN A 230 -13.91 13.18 -12.60
C ASN A 230 -13.67 11.85 -11.88
N VAL A 231 -14.33 10.79 -12.34
CA VAL A 231 -14.15 9.44 -11.79
C VAL A 231 -13.48 8.57 -12.84
N TYR A 232 -12.38 7.92 -12.46
CA TYR A 232 -11.70 6.97 -13.30
C TYR A 232 -11.91 5.54 -12.75
N PRO A 233 -12.69 4.68 -13.43
CA PRO A 233 -12.90 3.31 -12.99
C PRO A 233 -11.65 2.46 -13.23
N PHE A 234 -11.26 1.68 -12.21
CA PHE A 234 -10.19 0.69 -12.31
C PHE A 234 -10.76 -0.72 -12.22
N ASP A 235 -10.50 -1.54 -13.24
CA ASP A 235 -11.06 -2.90 -13.34
C ASP A 235 -10.10 -3.99 -12.83
N GLY A 236 -8.78 -3.72 -12.75
CA GLY A 236 -7.76 -4.65 -12.27
C GLY A 236 -7.89 -5.00 -10.77
N ALA A 237 -7.08 -5.92 -10.30
CA ALA A 237 -7.05 -6.29 -8.87
C ALA A 237 -6.64 -5.11 -7.98
N ALA A 238 -7.38 -4.91 -6.89
CA ALA A 238 -7.10 -3.91 -5.87
C ALA A 238 -7.22 -4.57 -4.49
N LEU A 239 -6.13 -4.56 -3.72
CA LEU A 239 -6.02 -5.20 -2.42
C LEU A 239 -5.94 -4.15 -1.32
N TYR A 240 -7.01 -4.04 -0.54
CA TYR A 240 -7.15 -3.09 0.57
C TYR A 240 -6.66 -3.74 1.86
N ASN A 241 -5.54 -3.29 2.42
CA ASN A 241 -4.92 -3.86 3.62
C ASN A 241 -5.16 -2.98 4.86
N GLU A 242 -6.41 -2.80 5.25
CA GLU A 242 -6.80 -1.90 6.34
C GLU A 242 -6.91 -2.61 7.70
N SER A 243 -6.88 -3.94 7.70
CA SER A 243 -6.92 -4.77 8.91
C SER A 243 -6.01 -5.99 8.78
N VAL A 244 -5.68 -6.63 9.91
CA VAL A 244 -4.92 -7.90 9.92
C VAL A 244 -5.66 -8.99 9.13
N GLU A 245 -6.99 -9.07 9.26
CA GLU A 245 -7.80 -10.04 8.50
C GLU A 245 -7.68 -9.81 6.99
N GLU A 246 -7.79 -8.56 6.55
CA GLU A 246 -7.64 -8.21 5.13
C GLU A 246 -6.21 -8.41 4.62
N TYR A 247 -5.21 -7.99 5.39
CA TYR A 247 -3.82 -8.24 5.05
C TYR A 247 -3.53 -9.74 4.86
N PHE A 248 -4.02 -10.57 5.78
CA PHE A 248 -3.87 -12.03 5.68
C PHE A 248 -4.62 -12.59 4.47
N LYS A 249 -5.88 -12.23 4.29
CA LYS A 249 -6.72 -12.63 3.16
C LYS A 249 -6.08 -12.22 1.83
N ASN A 250 -5.62 -10.98 1.72
CA ASN A 250 -5.01 -10.44 0.51
C ASN A 250 -3.63 -11.05 0.23
N SER A 251 -2.86 -11.37 1.28
CA SER A 251 -1.64 -12.14 1.12
C SER A 251 -1.94 -13.53 0.51
N MET A 252 -2.90 -14.26 1.07
CA MET A 252 -3.30 -15.56 0.54
C MET A 252 -3.89 -15.49 -0.87
N ALA A 253 -4.54 -14.38 -1.24
CA ALA A 253 -5.08 -14.19 -2.58
C ALA A 253 -4.00 -14.20 -3.68
N LEU A 254 -2.74 -13.87 -3.35
CA LEU A 254 -1.63 -13.96 -4.31
C LEU A 254 -1.29 -15.39 -4.75
N ILE A 255 -1.77 -16.41 -4.05
CA ILE A 255 -1.64 -17.81 -4.47
C ILE A 255 -2.48 -18.08 -5.71
N ASP A 256 -3.58 -17.36 -5.90
CA ASP A 256 -4.35 -17.37 -7.13
C ASP A 256 -3.53 -16.83 -8.30
N ARG A 257 -3.56 -17.53 -9.43
CA ARG A 257 -2.75 -17.19 -10.60
C ARG A 257 -3.14 -15.86 -11.23
N ASP A 258 -4.44 -15.61 -11.34
CA ASP A 258 -4.96 -14.45 -12.06
C ASP A 258 -4.75 -13.19 -11.25
N ILE A 259 -5.00 -13.23 -9.94
CA ILE A 259 -4.70 -12.13 -9.01
C ILE A 259 -3.20 -11.83 -9.00
N ARG A 260 -2.36 -12.87 -8.93
CA ARG A 260 -0.91 -12.71 -8.96
C ARG A 260 -0.42 -12.09 -10.27
N HIS A 261 -0.97 -12.53 -11.41
CA HIS A 261 -0.63 -11.95 -12.72
C HIS A 261 -1.01 -10.47 -12.77
N ASP A 262 -2.20 -10.13 -12.32
CA ASP A 262 -2.71 -8.75 -12.30
C ASP A 262 -1.83 -7.85 -11.41
N MET A 263 -1.44 -8.37 -10.24
CA MET A 263 -0.66 -7.60 -9.26
C MET A 263 0.80 -7.37 -9.65
N PHE A 264 1.44 -8.32 -10.36
CA PHE A 264 2.88 -8.25 -10.62
C PHE A 264 3.27 -8.09 -12.09
N GLY A 265 2.40 -8.41 -13.03
CA GLY A 265 2.71 -8.45 -14.44
C GLY A 265 1.66 -7.82 -15.36
N GLY A 266 0.60 -7.23 -14.79
CA GLY A 266 -0.54 -6.74 -15.57
C GLY A 266 -0.20 -5.59 -16.51
N ASN A 267 0.12 -4.42 -15.97
CA ASN A 267 0.45 -3.23 -16.77
C ASN A 267 1.97 -3.00 -16.89
N HIS A 268 2.70 -3.22 -15.82
CA HIS A 268 4.16 -3.01 -15.73
C HIS A 268 4.75 -3.85 -14.58
N PRO A 269 6.08 -4.04 -14.52
CA PRO A 269 6.73 -4.71 -13.40
C PRO A 269 6.58 -3.90 -12.10
N ILE A 270 6.50 -4.60 -10.98
CA ILE A 270 6.61 -4.00 -9.66
C ILE A 270 8.06 -4.13 -9.21
N TYR A 271 8.73 -3.01 -9.07
CA TYR A 271 10.09 -2.93 -8.56
C TYR A 271 10.13 -3.05 -7.04
N THR A 272 11.24 -3.53 -6.53
CA THR A 272 11.50 -3.62 -5.08
C THR A 272 12.99 -3.68 -4.84
N LYS A 273 13.42 -3.40 -3.62
CA LYS A 273 14.84 -3.48 -3.24
C LYS A 273 15.45 -4.83 -3.59
N VAL A 274 16.45 -4.80 -4.46
CA VAL A 274 17.23 -5.98 -4.83
C VAL A 274 18.10 -6.42 -3.65
N ARG A 275 18.16 -7.72 -3.43
CA ARG A 275 19.04 -8.35 -2.45
C ARG A 275 19.59 -9.61 -3.07
N ASP A 276 20.90 -9.68 -3.18
CA ASP A 276 21.58 -10.89 -3.64
C ASP A 276 21.43 -11.98 -2.59
N ARG A 277 20.70 -13.02 -2.95
CA ARG A 277 20.47 -14.20 -2.12
C ARG A 277 20.60 -15.45 -2.98
N VAL A 278 20.98 -16.54 -2.32
CA VAL A 278 21.03 -17.85 -2.98
C VAL A 278 19.63 -18.32 -3.38
N PRO A 279 19.49 -19.20 -4.37
CA PRO A 279 18.22 -19.85 -4.68
C PRO A 279 17.66 -20.61 -3.46
N THR A 280 16.34 -20.79 -3.44
CA THR A 280 15.68 -21.63 -2.43
C THR A 280 16.05 -23.08 -2.61
N TYR A 281 16.41 -23.74 -1.50
CA TYR A 281 16.67 -25.17 -1.42
C TYR A 281 15.42 -25.93 -1.00
N TYR A 282 15.18 -27.07 -1.64
CA TYR A 282 14.07 -27.99 -1.35
C TYR A 282 14.68 -29.34 -0.94
N GLY A 283 14.39 -29.79 0.28
CA GLY A 283 14.84 -31.08 0.79
C GLY A 283 14.17 -32.27 0.09
N GLU A 284 14.78 -33.44 0.15
CA GLU A 284 14.31 -34.63 -0.56
C GLU A 284 12.92 -35.10 -0.13
N GLU A 285 12.58 -34.95 1.16
CA GLU A 285 11.32 -35.44 1.74
C GLU A 285 10.26 -34.32 1.88
N CYS A 286 10.57 -33.07 1.50
CA CYS A 286 9.64 -31.96 1.65
C CYS A 286 8.46 -32.05 0.68
N GLN A 287 7.27 -31.66 1.14
CA GLN A 287 6.07 -31.59 0.31
C GLN A 287 5.61 -30.13 0.23
N ILE A 288 5.79 -29.53 -0.95
CA ILE A 288 5.46 -28.13 -1.19
C ILE A 288 4.32 -28.01 -2.20
N ALA A 289 3.21 -27.39 -1.80
CA ALA A 289 2.04 -27.23 -2.67
C ALA A 289 1.38 -25.85 -2.54
N LYS A 290 1.12 -25.18 -3.67
CA LYS A 290 0.45 -23.87 -3.74
C LYS A 290 1.12 -22.81 -2.85
N CYS A 291 2.43 -22.65 -2.96
CA CYS A 291 3.22 -21.73 -2.16
C CYS A 291 3.91 -20.68 -3.01
N LEU A 292 4.13 -19.51 -2.43
CA LEU A 292 5.08 -18.54 -2.93
C LEU A 292 6.29 -18.56 -1.99
N ALA A 293 7.45 -18.94 -2.48
CA ALA A 293 8.69 -18.92 -1.72
C ALA A 293 9.68 -17.95 -2.37
N ALA A 294 10.21 -17.03 -1.59
CA ALA A 294 11.23 -16.10 -2.03
C ALA A 294 12.65 -16.69 -1.90
N ASP A 295 13.64 -15.94 -2.32
CA ASP A 295 15.03 -16.36 -2.41
C ASP A 295 15.61 -16.76 -1.02
N GLY A 296 16.52 -17.74 -1.01
CA GLY A 296 17.31 -18.13 0.16
C GLY A 296 16.57 -18.97 1.19
N CYS A 297 15.38 -19.47 0.90
CA CYS A 297 14.68 -20.37 1.82
C CYS A 297 15.34 -21.77 1.87
N MET A 298 15.24 -22.41 3.03
CA MET A 298 15.60 -23.82 3.25
C MET A 298 14.33 -24.58 3.66
N LEU A 299 13.81 -25.42 2.77
CA LEU A 299 12.51 -26.07 2.93
C LEU A 299 12.71 -27.59 3.01
N GLU A 300 12.71 -28.12 4.22
CA GLU A 300 12.89 -29.55 4.50
C GLU A 300 11.62 -30.19 5.12
N GLY A 301 10.66 -29.35 5.55
CA GLY A 301 9.33 -29.76 6.02
C GLY A 301 8.23 -29.59 4.97
N ASN A 302 6.98 -29.76 5.38
CA ASN A 302 5.81 -29.66 4.53
C ASN A 302 5.26 -28.24 4.55
N VAL A 303 4.97 -27.69 3.36
CA VAL A 303 4.40 -26.34 3.24
C VAL A 303 3.25 -26.34 2.23
N LYS A 304 2.09 -25.87 2.65
CA LYS A 304 0.91 -25.81 1.82
C LYS A 304 0.21 -24.46 1.93
N GLU A 305 -0.25 -23.95 0.77
CA GLU A 305 -1.04 -22.70 0.70
C GLU A 305 -0.45 -21.57 1.56
N SER A 306 0.86 -21.29 1.42
CA SER A 306 1.60 -20.38 2.29
C SER A 306 2.51 -19.44 1.50
N ILE A 307 2.87 -18.32 2.13
CA ILE A 307 3.80 -17.33 1.57
C ILE A 307 5.03 -17.25 2.47
N LEU A 308 6.16 -17.62 1.90
CA LEU A 308 7.46 -17.59 2.56
C LEU A 308 8.30 -16.45 1.99
N PHE A 309 8.72 -15.56 2.86
CA PHE A 309 9.63 -14.49 2.52
C PHE A 309 11.09 -14.99 2.46
N ARG A 310 12.02 -14.08 2.17
CA ARG A 310 13.43 -14.44 2.00
C ARG A 310 14.02 -15.07 3.26
N GLN A 311 14.89 -16.08 3.08
CA GLN A 311 15.67 -16.72 4.15
C GLN A 311 14.79 -17.37 5.23
N VAL A 312 13.63 -17.88 4.88
CA VAL A 312 12.81 -18.69 5.78
C VAL A 312 13.35 -20.12 5.81
N THR A 313 13.51 -20.69 7.02
CA THR A 313 13.86 -22.08 7.21
C THR A 313 12.68 -22.86 7.77
N ILE A 314 12.32 -23.95 7.09
CA ILE A 314 11.32 -24.93 7.57
C ILE A 314 12.04 -26.24 7.80
N ALA A 315 12.20 -26.62 9.05
CA ALA A 315 12.95 -27.81 9.45
C ALA A 315 12.19 -29.13 9.13
N PRO A 316 12.88 -30.30 9.10
CA PRO A 316 12.25 -31.57 8.84
C PRO A 316 11.06 -31.88 9.75
N GLY A 317 10.02 -32.49 9.19
CA GLY A 317 8.82 -32.88 9.95
C GLY A 317 7.92 -31.72 10.36
N ALA A 318 8.29 -30.47 10.11
CA ALA A 318 7.40 -29.34 10.34
C ALA A 318 6.26 -29.29 9.29
N ASP A 319 5.05 -28.95 9.75
CA ASP A 319 3.86 -28.76 8.91
C ASP A 319 3.39 -27.32 8.95
N VAL A 320 3.39 -26.64 7.80
CA VAL A 320 3.01 -25.24 7.64
C VAL A 320 1.86 -25.13 6.64
N GLU A 321 0.69 -24.70 7.09
CA GLU A 321 -0.49 -24.56 6.24
C GLU A 321 -1.15 -23.20 6.42
N ASN A 322 -1.49 -22.51 5.30
CA ASN A 322 -2.14 -21.20 5.33
C ASN A 322 -1.38 -20.17 6.19
N CYS A 323 -0.08 -20.00 5.95
CA CYS A 323 0.76 -19.11 6.75
C CYS A 323 1.42 -18.03 5.91
N VAL A 324 1.72 -16.90 6.56
CA VAL A 324 2.60 -15.84 6.04
C VAL A 324 3.82 -15.77 6.94
N ILE A 325 4.97 -16.21 6.44
CA ILE A 325 6.21 -16.27 7.22
C ILE A 325 7.19 -15.25 6.64
N MET A 326 7.49 -14.20 7.44
CA MET A 326 8.37 -13.13 7.01
C MET A 326 9.85 -13.49 7.16
N ASN A 327 10.69 -12.62 6.59
CA ASN A 327 12.13 -12.83 6.44
C ASN A 327 12.85 -13.35 7.70
N ASP A 328 13.85 -14.19 7.47
CA ASP A 328 14.82 -14.62 8.47
C ASP A 328 14.18 -15.40 9.64
N SER A 329 12.98 -15.97 9.42
CA SER A 329 12.27 -16.77 10.43
C SER A 329 12.58 -18.26 10.28
N VAL A 330 12.61 -18.96 11.42
CA VAL A 330 12.93 -20.40 11.52
C VAL A 330 11.75 -21.13 12.14
N VAL A 331 11.26 -22.17 11.48
CA VAL A 331 10.26 -23.11 12.00
C VAL A 331 10.97 -24.40 12.36
N GLY A 332 10.98 -24.73 13.65
CA GLY A 332 11.69 -25.87 14.22
C GLY A 332 11.09 -27.22 13.82
N GLU A 333 11.87 -28.28 14.03
CA GLU A 333 11.53 -29.66 13.68
C GLU A 333 10.19 -30.09 14.29
N GLY A 334 9.31 -30.69 13.49
CA GLY A 334 8.02 -31.21 13.93
C GLY A 334 7.03 -30.14 14.40
N ALA A 335 7.28 -28.85 14.20
CA ALA A 335 6.34 -27.79 14.55
C ALA A 335 5.11 -27.77 13.61
N GLU A 336 3.94 -27.41 14.15
CA GLU A 336 2.69 -27.36 13.42
C GLU A 336 2.13 -25.92 13.40
N LEU A 337 2.07 -25.29 12.22
CA LEU A 337 1.60 -23.93 12.02
C LEU A 337 0.40 -23.91 11.09
N LYS A 338 -0.72 -23.32 11.54
CA LYS A 338 -1.91 -23.16 10.71
C LYS A 338 -2.57 -21.81 10.94
N TYR A 339 -2.80 -21.03 9.86
CA TYR A 339 -3.30 -19.66 9.91
C TYR A 339 -2.45 -18.78 10.84
N VAL A 340 -1.17 -18.67 10.52
CA VAL A 340 -0.17 -17.93 11.32
C VAL A 340 0.51 -16.86 10.47
N ILE A 341 0.76 -15.72 11.08
CA ILE A 341 1.65 -14.68 10.57
C ILE A 341 2.87 -14.64 11.48
N LEU A 342 4.02 -15.08 11.01
CA LEU A 342 5.30 -14.83 11.68
C LEU A 342 5.90 -13.54 11.12
N ASP A 343 6.15 -12.57 11.99
CA ASP A 343 6.93 -11.39 11.61
C ASP A 343 8.40 -11.77 11.41
N LYS A 344 9.27 -10.84 11.09
CA LYS A 344 10.68 -11.07 10.81
C LYS A 344 11.44 -11.60 12.02
N ASP A 345 12.49 -12.38 11.75
CA ASP A 345 13.43 -12.84 12.78
C ASP A 345 12.75 -13.67 13.90
N VAL A 346 11.67 -14.40 13.59
CA VAL A 346 10.94 -15.26 14.55
C VAL A 346 11.54 -16.65 14.57
N THR A 347 11.66 -17.24 15.77
CA THR A 347 12.05 -18.65 15.95
C THR A 347 10.90 -19.43 16.59
N VAL A 348 10.36 -20.39 15.86
CA VAL A 348 9.40 -21.37 16.39
C VAL A 348 10.17 -22.59 16.87
N THR A 349 10.00 -22.94 18.15
CA THR A 349 10.72 -24.07 18.75
C THR A 349 10.26 -25.43 18.22
N PRO A 350 11.11 -26.46 18.25
CA PRO A 350 10.72 -27.81 17.83
C PRO A 350 9.46 -28.31 18.52
N GLY A 351 8.52 -28.89 17.74
CA GLY A 351 7.27 -29.45 18.24
C GLY A 351 6.21 -28.42 18.67
N ALA A 352 6.49 -27.12 18.55
CA ALA A 352 5.51 -26.08 18.90
C ALA A 352 4.26 -26.12 17.99
N LYS A 353 3.10 -25.75 18.55
CA LYS A 353 1.83 -25.74 17.83
C LYS A 353 1.21 -24.36 17.87
N LEU A 354 1.06 -23.73 16.70
CA LEU A 354 0.45 -22.42 16.53
C LEU A 354 -0.74 -22.55 15.57
N ILE A 355 -1.96 -22.52 16.12
CA ILE A 355 -3.18 -22.75 15.35
C ILE A 355 -4.11 -21.53 15.48
N GLY A 356 -4.24 -20.78 14.42
CA GLY A 356 -5.20 -19.68 14.29
C GLY A 356 -6.41 -20.07 13.46
N THR A 357 -7.10 -19.05 12.94
CA THR A 357 -8.21 -19.23 12.00
C THR A 357 -8.08 -18.22 10.84
N LYS A 358 -8.78 -18.47 9.74
CA LYS A 358 -8.80 -17.57 8.59
C LYS A 358 -9.19 -16.12 8.93
N LYS A 359 -10.09 -15.92 9.90
CA LYS A 359 -10.54 -14.59 10.34
C LYS A 359 -9.66 -13.98 11.43
N SER A 360 -8.98 -14.81 12.20
CA SER A 360 -8.13 -14.41 13.31
C SER A 360 -6.85 -15.23 13.27
N PRO A 361 -5.90 -14.90 12.39
CA PRO A 361 -4.61 -15.57 12.37
C PRO A 361 -3.82 -15.29 13.65
N VAL A 362 -3.04 -16.25 14.10
CA VAL A 362 -2.07 -16.02 15.18
C VAL A 362 -0.94 -15.15 14.65
N ILE A 363 -0.58 -14.10 15.38
CA ILE A 363 0.55 -13.22 15.04
C ILE A 363 1.66 -13.44 16.05
N VAL A 364 2.86 -13.74 15.56
CA VAL A 364 4.07 -13.75 16.37
C VAL A 364 4.91 -12.54 16.00
N LYS A 365 5.31 -11.77 17.02
CA LYS A 365 6.01 -10.49 16.84
C LYS A 365 7.45 -10.71 16.38
N ARG A 366 8.00 -9.68 15.79
CA ARG A 366 9.38 -9.67 15.34
C ARG A 366 10.36 -10.02 16.45
N GLY A 367 11.23 -11.01 16.16
CA GLY A 367 12.32 -11.43 17.05
C GLY A 367 11.89 -12.29 18.24
N GLU A 368 10.63 -12.73 18.29
CA GLU A 368 10.15 -13.63 19.34
C GLU A 368 10.57 -15.08 19.09
N THR A 369 10.74 -15.80 20.20
CA THR A 369 10.89 -17.26 20.21
C THR A 369 9.67 -17.87 20.88
N VAL A 370 9.00 -18.80 20.24
CA VAL A 370 7.74 -19.42 20.68
C VAL A 370 7.80 -20.93 20.58
#